data_6bf1c84ba3e88864ed8c8d318976a037
#
_entry.id   6bf1c84ba3e88864ed8c8d318976a037
#
_cell.length_a   1.000
_cell.length_b   1.000
_cell.length_c   1.000
_cell.angle_alpha   90.00
_cell.angle_beta   90.00
_cell.angle_gamma   90.00
#
_symmetry.space_group_name_H-M   'P 1'
#
loop_
_entity.id
_entity.type
_entity.pdbx_description
1 polymer ?
#
loop_
_entity_poly.entity_id
_entity_poly.type
_entity_poly.pdbx_seq_one_letter_code
_entity_poly.pdbx_strand_id
1 'polypeptide(L)'
;MNAMEQKNKMVIYQVFPRWFGNLRPSPVMNGSLAENGVGKFSAFTPLALSKIKELGVTHVWYTGVIEHATKTDYTMFGIRKDHSAVVKGKAGSPYAIKDYYDIDPDLADNIQNRMSEFEDLVKRTHEAGMKVIIDFVPNHVARQYFSDAREPFVEDLGQTDNVSKAFDVNNNFYYLPGQTLTLRFDPQREEDFAYSEFPAKVTGNNHFDAYPSQNDWYETVKLNYGVDYMHGGACHFNTIPNTWEKMLEILLFWADKGVDGFRCDMAEMVPVEFWNWVIPQVKKVRDVIFIAEVYNPDEYRNYIYTGHFDYLYDKVGLYDTVRAVMCGQAPASNISVSYTHLRAHETAA
;
A
#
# COMPACT_ATOMS: atom_id res chain seq x y z
N MET A 1 -2.48 -8.12 42.18
CA MET A 1 -1.82 -8.86 41.09
C MET A 1 -2.77 -8.81 39.92
N ASN A 2 -2.59 -7.81 39.04
CA ASN A 2 -3.38 -7.73 37.82
C ASN A 2 -2.91 -8.84 36.87
N ALA A 3 -3.84 -9.71 36.47
CA ALA A 3 -3.60 -10.68 35.45
C ALA A 3 -3.21 -9.88 34.17
N MET A 4 -1.95 -9.99 33.76
CA MET A 4 -1.57 -9.60 32.41
C MET A 4 -2.47 -10.40 31.47
N GLU A 5 -3.38 -9.72 30.78
CA GLU A 5 -4.07 -10.34 29.65
C GLU A 5 -2.99 -10.87 28.71
N GLN A 6 -2.92 -12.18 28.63
CA GLN A 6 -2.05 -12.87 27.69
C GLN A 6 -2.59 -12.54 26.30
N LYS A 7 -2.09 -11.44 25.67
CA LYS A 7 -2.41 -11.14 24.29
C LYS A 7 -2.10 -12.39 23.47
N ASN A 8 -3.12 -13.03 22.94
CA ASN A 8 -2.96 -14.19 22.09
C ASN A 8 -2.02 -13.82 20.94
N LYS A 9 -1.03 -14.68 20.69
CA LYS A 9 -0.04 -14.48 19.63
C LYS A 9 -0.77 -14.29 18.29
N MET A 10 -0.51 -13.19 17.62
CA MET A 10 -0.97 -12.96 16.24
C MET A 10 -0.10 -13.74 15.27
N VAL A 11 -0.72 -14.50 14.38
CA VAL A 11 -0.06 -15.22 13.28
C VAL A 11 -0.67 -14.75 11.98
N ILE A 12 0.14 -14.08 11.16
CA ILE A 12 -0.28 -13.50 9.89
C ILE A 12 0.15 -14.42 8.75
N TYR A 13 -0.80 -14.78 7.87
CA TYR A 13 -0.53 -15.43 6.61
C TYR A 13 -0.66 -14.39 5.49
N GLN A 14 0.49 -13.93 4.97
CA GLN A 14 0.49 -13.07 3.81
C GLN A 14 0.26 -13.89 2.54
N VAL A 15 -0.66 -13.44 1.70
CA VAL A 15 -0.95 -14.07 0.42
C VAL A 15 -1.16 -13.01 -0.65
N PHE A 16 -0.60 -13.28 -1.83
CA PHE A 16 -0.83 -12.44 -3.01
C PHE A 16 -1.96 -13.09 -3.84
N PRO A 17 -3.20 -12.56 -3.80
CA PRO A 17 -4.36 -13.17 -4.45
C PRO A 17 -4.13 -13.42 -5.94
N ARG A 18 -3.37 -12.53 -6.60
CA ARG A 18 -3.00 -12.66 -8.01
C ARG A 18 -2.33 -13.99 -8.34
N TRP A 19 -1.62 -14.61 -7.39
CA TRP A 19 -0.95 -15.90 -7.57
C TRP A 19 -1.70 -17.06 -6.95
N PHE A 20 -2.47 -16.81 -5.90
CA PHE A 20 -3.18 -17.86 -5.20
C PHE A 20 -4.28 -18.49 -6.09
N GLY A 21 -4.22 -19.80 -6.28
CA GLY A 21 -5.15 -20.51 -7.15
C GLY A 21 -4.88 -20.37 -8.66
N ASN A 22 -3.85 -19.61 -9.07
CA ASN A 22 -3.45 -19.57 -10.46
C ASN A 22 -2.73 -20.87 -10.85
N LEU A 23 -3.33 -21.62 -11.78
CA LEU A 23 -2.84 -22.94 -12.20
C LEU A 23 -1.98 -22.89 -13.48
N ARG A 24 -1.60 -21.72 -13.98
CA ARG A 24 -0.72 -21.62 -15.15
C ARG A 24 0.70 -22.03 -14.77
N PRO A 25 1.27 -23.08 -15.43
CA PRO A 25 2.51 -23.71 -14.95
C PRO A 25 3.78 -22.92 -15.29
N SER A 26 3.74 -22.04 -16.30
CA SER A 26 4.93 -21.37 -16.82
C SER A 26 4.61 -19.92 -17.17
N PRO A 27 4.96 -18.97 -16.30
CA PRO A 27 4.71 -17.55 -16.56
C PRO A 27 5.61 -17.06 -17.71
N VAL A 28 5.05 -16.27 -18.60
CA VAL A 28 5.75 -15.56 -19.67
C VAL A 28 6.09 -14.17 -19.17
N MET A 29 7.34 -13.75 -19.32
CA MET A 29 7.75 -12.39 -18.95
C MET A 29 6.92 -11.36 -19.75
N ASN A 30 6.29 -10.43 -19.05
CA ASN A 30 5.35 -9.45 -19.63
C ASN A 30 4.20 -10.09 -20.42
N GLY A 31 3.83 -11.35 -20.10
CA GLY A 31 2.70 -12.03 -20.71
C GLY A 31 1.36 -11.40 -20.34
N SER A 32 0.39 -11.57 -21.23
CA SER A 32 -1.00 -11.18 -21.03
C SER A 32 -1.69 -12.04 -19.93
N LEU A 33 -2.86 -11.59 -19.49
CA LEU A 33 -3.71 -12.40 -18.60
C LEU A 33 -4.07 -13.77 -19.21
N ALA A 34 -4.26 -13.84 -20.53
CA ALA A 34 -4.55 -15.10 -21.22
C ALA A 34 -3.37 -16.07 -21.17
N GLU A 35 -2.14 -15.57 -21.23
CA GLU A 35 -0.91 -16.38 -21.17
C GLU A 35 -0.58 -16.78 -19.73
N ASN A 36 -0.55 -15.82 -18.80
CA ASN A 36 -0.07 -16.03 -17.44
C ASN A 36 -1.17 -16.47 -16.47
N GLY A 37 -2.43 -16.21 -16.79
CA GLY A 37 -3.52 -16.37 -15.83
C GLY A 37 -3.42 -15.36 -14.68
N VAL A 38 -4.38 -15.46 -13.77
CA VAL A 38 -4.43 -14.68 -12.55
C VAL A 38 -5.25 -15.45 -11.51
N GLY A 39 -4.87 -15.38 -10.24
CA GLY A 39 -5.67 -15.89 -9.13
C GLY A 39 -6.92 -15.04 -8.93
N LYS A 40 -7.96 -15.67 -8.36
CA LYS A 40 -9.27 -15.06 -8.17
C LYS A 40 -9.69 -15.14 -6.70
N PHE A 41 -10.55 -14.23 -6.26
CA PHE A 41 -11.13 -14.28 -4.91
C PHE A 41 -11.89 -15.58 -4.64
N SER A 42 -12.47 -16.19 -5.66
CA SER A 42 -13.16 -17.49 -5.58
C SER A 42 -12.22 -18.66 -5.26
N ALA A 43 -10.90 -18.53 -5.51
CA ALA A 43 -9.92 -19.55 -5.14
C ALA A 43 -9.79 -19.73 -3.61
N PHE A 44 -10.14 -18.71 -2.83
CA PHE A 44 -10.18 -18.79 -1.38
C PHE A 44 -11.48 -19.46 -0.91
N THR A 45 -11.62 -20.73 -1.26
CA THR A 45 -12.76 -21.55 -0.85
C THR A 45 -12.77 -21.79 0.66
N PRO A 46 -13.91 -22.19 1.27
CA PRO A 46 -13.95 -22.59 2.68
C PRO A 46 -12.91 -23.66 3.03
N LEU A 47 -12.66 -24.61 2.12
CA LEU A 47 -11.61 -25.61 2.31
C LEU A 47 -10.21 -25.00 2.30
N ALA A 48 -9.90 -24.10 1.38
CA ALA A 48 -8.60 -23.43 1.33
C ALA A 48 -8.36 -22.61 2.62
N LEU A 49 -9.36 -21.83 3.05
CA LEU A 49 -9.30 -21.04 4.27
C LEU A 49 -9.17 -21.92 5.52
N SER A 50 -9.86 -23.08 5.60
CA SER A 50 -9.68 -24.01 6.71
C SER A 50 -8.26 -24.56 6.79
N LYS A 51 -7.61 -24.84 5.63
CA LYS A 51 -6.21 -25.29 5.59
C LYS A 51 -5.23 -24.20 6.05
N ILE A 52 -5.49 -22.93 5.70
CA ILE A 52 -4.71 -21.80 6.23
C ILE A 52 -4.91 -21.72 7.75
N LYS A 53 -6.14 -21.87 8.24
CA LYS A 53 -6.45 -21.83 9.67
C LYS A 53 -5.76 -22.94 10.46
N GLU A 54 -5.65 -24.15 9.91
CA GLU A 54 -4.95 -25.30 10.52
C GLU A 54 -3.48 -25.01 10.82
N LEU A 55 -2.85 -24.02 10.15
CA LEU A 55 -1.50 -23.56 10.43
C LEU A 55 -1.41 -22.67 11.70
N GLY A 56 -2.52 -22.42 12.39
CA GLY A 56 -2.60 -21.54 13.54
C GLY A 56 -2.74 -20.05 13.17
N VAL A 57 -3.08 -19.77 11.92
CA VAL A 57 -3.24 -18.40 11.42
C VAL A 57 -4.43 -17.71 12.08
N THR A 58 -4.21 -16.48 12.50
CA THR A 58 -5.24 -15.60 13.10
C THR A 58 -5.69 -14.50 12.13
N HIS A 59 -4.80 -14.07 11.23
CA HIS A 59 -5.06 -13.01 10.26
C HIS A 59 -4.55 -13.41 8.88
N VAL A 60 -5.33 -13.14 7.85
CA VAL A 60 -4.88 -13.25 6.45
C VAL A 60 -4.63 -11.86 5.91
N TRP A 61 -3.41 -11.61 5.45
CA TRP A 61 -3.07 -10.38 4.76
C TRP A 61 -3.15 -10.61 3.24
N TYR A 62 -4.20 -10.07 2.64
CA TYR A 62 -4.41 -10.08 1.19
C TYR A 62 -3.66 -8.91 0.55
N THR A 63 -2.49 -9.19 -0.03
CA THR A 63 -1.64 -8.18 -0.66
C THR A 63 -2.18 -7.79 -2.03
N GLY A 64 -2.24 -6.47 -2.30
CA GLY A 64 -2.52 -5.94 -3.64
C GLY A 64 -3.96 -6.14 -4.11
N VAL A 65 -4.94 -5.92 -3.23
CA VAL A 65 -6.38 -6.04 -3.56
C VAL A 65 -6.99 -4.74 -4.08
N ILE A 66 -6.46 -3.57 -3.68
CA ILE A 66 -6.95 -2.26 -4.13
C ILE A 66 -6.56 -2.06 -5.60
N GLU A 67 -7.43 -1.40 -6.38
CA GLU A 67 -7.18 -1.11 -7.80
C GLU A 67 -5.87 -0.36 -7.99
N HIS A 68 -4.99 -0.90 -8.82
CA HIS A 68 -3.71 -0.32 -9.20
C HIS A 68 -3.59 -0.16 -10.71
N ALA A 69 -2.66 0.68 -11.16
CA ALA A 69 -2.43 0.93 -12.58
C ALA A 69 -2.01 -0.35 -13.32
N THR A 70 -2.65 -0.64 -14.44
CA THR A 70 -2.40 -1.80 -15.30
C THR A 70 -2.43 -1.43 -16.77
N LYS A 71 -1.77 -2.22 -17.64
CA LYS A 71 -1.90 -2.08 -19.11
C LYS A 71 -3.15 -2.77 -19.67
N THR A 72 -3.82 -3.59 -18.86
CA THR A 72 -5.08 -4.22 -19.28
C THR A 72 -6.17 -3.17 -19.47
N ASP A 73 -6.92 -3.27 -20.54
CA ASP A 73 -8.00 -2.32 -20.85
C ASP A 73 -9.32 -2.78 -20.23
N TYR A 74 -9.81 -2.01 -19.28
CA TYR A 74 -11.09 -2.24 -18.59
C TYR A 74 -12.11 -1.13 -18.85
N THR A 75 -11.92 -0.31 -19.91
CA THR A 75 -12.82 0.81 -20.24
C THR A 75 -14.26 0.38 -20.48
N MET A 76 -14.48 -0.84 -20.98
CA MET A 76 -15.82 -1.41 -21.13
C MET A 76 -16.56 -1.62 -19.80
N PHE A 77 -15.85 -1.61 -18.68
CA PHE A 77 -16.39 -1.72 -17.32
C PHE A 77 -16.43 -0.39 -16.57
N GLY A 78 -16.16 0.72 -17.27
CA GLY A 78 -16.13 2.06 -16.69
C GLY A 78 -14.80 2.44 -16.03
N ILE A 79 -13.79 1.58 -16.06
CA ILE A 79 -12.48 1.83 -15.49
C ILE A 79 -11.60 2.54 -16.53
N ARG A 80 -11.05 3.69 -16.15
CA ARG A 80 -10.20 4.51 -17.04
C ARG A 80 -8.90 3.76 -17.35
N LYS A 81 -8.50 3.71 -18.63
CA LYS A 81 -7.25 3.09 -19.05
C LYS A 81 -6.03 3.94 -18.66
N ASP A 82 -4.98 3.29 -18.17
CA ASP A 82 -3.69 3.89 -17.93
C ASP A 82 -2.83 3.91 -19.20
N HIS A 83 -1.99 4.94 -19.34
CA HIS A 83 -1.01 4.99 -20.41
C HIS A 83 0.16 4.05 -20.07
N SER A 84 0.48 3.13 -20.98
CA SER A 84 1.44 2.04 -20.72
C SER A 84 2.85 2.49 -20.40
N ALA A 85 3.25 3.71 -20.79
CA ALA A 85 4.55 4.30 -20.47
C ALA A 85 4.76 4.57 -18.97
N VAL A 86 3.69 4.66 -18.18
CA VAL A 86 3.74 4.91 -16.72
C VAL A 86 3.15 3.76 -15.91
N VAL A 87 3.26 2.54 -16.45
CA VAL A 87 2.87 1.28 -15.80
C VAL A 87 4.04 0.29 -15.87
N LYS A 88 4.48 -0.26 -14.74
CA LYS A 88 5.53 -1.28 -14.69
C LYS A 88 5.00 -2.66 -15.08
N GLY A 89 5.56 -3.25 -16.14
CA GLY A 89 5.08 -4.53 -16.68
C GLY A 89 3.66 -4.41 -17.25
N LYS A 90 2.99 -5.53 -17.54
CA LYS A 90 1.59 -5.51 -18.00
C LYS A 90 0.59 -5.46 -16.85
N ALA A 91 0.87 -6.19 -15.80
CA ALA A 91 0.00 -6.28 -14.63
C ALA A 91 0.08 -5.04 -13.71
N GLY A 92 1.10 -4.20 -13.89
CA GLY A 92 1.35 -3.07 -13.00
C GLY A 92 1.99 -3.47 -11.67
N SER A 93 2.15 -2.48 -10.80
CA SER A 93 2.60 -2.66 -9.42
C SER A 93 1.40 -2.58 -8.48
N PRO A 94 1.19 -3.55 -7.57
CA PRO A 94 0.10 -3.50 -6.59
C PRO A 94 0.21 -2.31 -5.61
N TYR A 95 1.34 -1.62 -5.63
CA TYR A 95 1.58 -0.41 -4.83
C TYR A 95 1.41 0.89 -5.62
N ALA A 96 1.18 0.84 -6.94
CA ALA A 96 0.80 1.99 -7.75
C ALA A 96 -0.73 2.14 -7.78
N ILE A 97 -1.32 2.49 -6.63
CA ILE A 97 -2.77 2.59 -6.45
C ILE A 97 -3.34 3.62 -7.42
N LYS A 98 -4.33 3.22 -8.19
CA LYS A 98 -5.03 4.05 -9.16
C LYS A 98 -6.37 4.56 -8.65
N ASP A 99 -7.08 3.75 -7.89
CA ASP A 99 -8.33 4.09 -7.24
C ASP A 99 -8.37 3.48 -5.84
N TYR A 100 -8.42 4.34 -4.81
CA TYR A 100 -8.52 3.85 -3.43
C TYR A 100 -9.88 3.30 -3.05
N TYR A 101 -10.91 3.55 -3.84
CA TYR A 101 -12.29 3.15 -3.56
C TYR A 101 -12.72 1.91 -4.33
N ASP A 102 -11.77 1.26 -5.03
CA ASP A 102 -12.07 0.11 -5.87
C ASP A 102 -11.08 -1.05 -5.70
N ILE A 103 -11.47 -2.18 -6.24
CA ILE A 103 -10.76 -3.46 -6.22
C ILE A 103 -10.07 -3.69 -7.57
N ASP A 104 -8.86 -4.28 -7.54
CA ASP A 104 -8.16 -4.75 -8.74
C ASP A 104 -9.09 -5.68 -9.55
N PRO A 105 -9.50 -5.26 -10.77
CA PRO A 105 -10.44 -6.01 -11.60
C PRO A 105 -9.92 -7.38 -12.01
N ASP A 106 -8.60 -7.59 -12.02
CA ASP A 106 -7.99 -8.89 -12.32
C ASP A 106 -8.38 -9.97 -11.31
N LEU A 107 -8.70 -9.60 -10.07
CA LEU A 107 -8.95 -10.54 -8.97
C LEU A 107 -10.39 -11.05 -8.89
N ALA A 108 -11.33 -10.39 -9.56
CA ALA A 108 -12.73 -10.79 -9.58
C ALA A 108 -13.04 -11.76 -10.73
N ASP A 109 -13.96 -12.69 -10.51
CA ASP A 109 -14.50 -13.53 -11.57
C ASP A 109 -15.43 -12.72 -12.48
N ASN A 110 -16.22 -11.82 -11.88
CA ASN A 110 -17.03 -10.83 -12.58
C ASN A 110 -16.58 -9.41 -12.23
N ILE A 111 -15.96 -8.73 -13.18
CA ILE A 111 -15.38 -7.38 -12.98
C ILE A 111 -16.40 -6.37 -12.47
N GLN A 112 -17.66 -6.45 -12.90
CA GLN A 112 -18.72 -5.55 -12.43
C GLN A 112 -19.07 -5.77 -10.96
N ASN A 113 -18.82 -6.95 -10.43
CA ASN A 113 -19.11 -7.34 -9.05
C ASN A 113 -17.85 -7.38 -8.16
N ARG A 114 -16.72 -6.84 -8.63
CA ARG A 114 -15.41 -6.95 -7.96
C ARG A 114 -15.42 -6.57 -6.49
N MET A 115 -16.12 -5.49 -6.13
CA MET A 115 -16.23 -5.07 -4.74
C MET A 115 -17.03 -6.07 -3.91
N SER A 116 -18.18 -6.55 -4.40
CA SER A 116 -18.97 -7.55 -3.68
C SER A 116 -18.25 -8.90 -3.57
N GLU A 117 -17.47 -9.28 -4.57
CA GLU A 117 -16.64 -10.50 -4.49
C GLU A 117 -15.54 -10.40 -3.43
N PHE A 118 -14.98 -9.19 -3.25
CA PHE A 118 -14.04 -8.92 -2.16
C PHE A 118 -14.75 -8.94 -0.78
N GLU A 119 -15.91 -8.29 -0.65
CA GLU A 119 -16.70 -8.33 0.59
C GLU A 119 -17.09 -9.78 0.96
N ASP A 120 -17.42 -10.60 -0.04
CA ASP A 120 -17.68 -12.03 0.16
C ASP A 120 -16.41 -12.78 0.60
N LEU A 121 -15.21 -12.41 0.11
CA LEU A 121 -13.95 -12.96 0.59
C LEU A 121 -13.71 -12.60 2.06
N VAL A 122 -13.92 -11.34 2.44
CA VAL A 122 -13.83 -10.88 3.84
C VAL A 122 -14.75 -11.73 4.72
N LYS A 123 -16.02 -11.85 4.33
CA LYS A 123 -17.00 -12.66 5.05
C LYS A 123 -16.57 -14.12 5.22
N ARG A 124 -16.14 -14.78 4.13
CA ARG A 124 -15.65 -16.18 4.18
C ARG A 124 -14.44 -16.33 5.11
N THR A 125 -13.56 -15.34 5.12
CA THR A 125 -12.38 -15.35 6.02
C THR A 125 -12.79 -15.25 7.48
N HIS A 126 -13.77 -14.38 7.80
CA HIS A 126 -14.35 -14.26 9.13
C HIS A 126 -15.09 -15.55 9.55
N GLU A 127 -15.85 -16.17 8.67
CA GLU A 127 -16.52 -17.46 8.91
C GLU A 127 -15.52 -18.59 9.19
N ALA A 128 -14.31 -18.52 8.61
CA ALA A 128 -13.20 -19.42 8.93
C ALA A 128 -12.48 -19.08 10.26
N GLY A 129 -12.95 -18.08 10.99
CA GLY A 129 -12.39 -17.65 12.28
C GLY A 129 -11.05 -16.93 12.18
N MET A 130 -10.81 -16.23 11.07
CA MET A 130 -9.63 -15.39 10.83
C MET A 130 -10.04 -13.96 10.53
N LYS A 131 -9.15 -13.01 10.77
CA LYS A 131 -9.30 -11.59 10.47
C LYS A 131 -8.63 -11.24 9.15
N VAL A 132 -9.03 -10.11 8.55
CA VAL A 132 -8.54 -9.63 7.25
C VAL A 132 -7.66 -8.42 7.40
N ILE A 133 -6.48 -8.44 6.78
CA ILE A 133 -5.56 -7.31 6.65
C ILE A 133 -5.41 -7.02 5.14
N ILE A 134 -5.39 -5.75 4.77
CA ILE A 134 -5.04 -5.29 3.42
C ILE A 134 -3.89 -4.28 3.48
N ASP A 135 -3.23 -4.05 2.33
CA ASP A 135 -2.28 -2.95 2.22
C ASP A 135 -3.00 -1.61 2.20
N PHE A 136 -2.43 -0.64 2.90
CA PHE A 136 -2.70 0.78 2.75
C PHE A 136 -1.41 1.45 2.28
N VAL A 137 -1.44 2.12 1.13
CA VAL A 137 -0.26 2.71 0.47
C VAL A 137 -0.30 4.22 0.61
N PRO A 138 0.18 4.82 1.72
CA PRO A 138 -0.05 6.23 2.02
C PRO A 138 0.96 7.18 1.37
N ASN A 139 2.16 6.71 1.01
CA ASN A 139 3.24 7.59 0.56
C ASN A 139 3.07 8.07 -0.89
N HIS A 140 2.44 7.28 -1.74
CA HIS A 140 2.36 7.52 -3.18
C HIS A 140 1.13 6.85 -3.81
N VAL A 141 0.80 7.27 -5.02
CA VAL A 141 -0.25 6.66 -5.85
C VAL A 141 0.26 6.51 -7.29
N ALA A 142 -0.49 5.83 -8.16
CA ALA A 142 -0.20 5.78 -9.59
C ALA A 142 -0.10 7.19 -10.19
N ARG A 143 0.75 7.38 -11.18
CA ARG A 143 0.97 8.68 -11.82
C ARG A 143 -0.30 9.26 -12.44
N GLN A 144 -1.16 8.39 -12.96
CA GLN A 144 -2.47 8.75 -13.49
C GLN A 144 -3.62 8.43 -12.51
N TYR A 145 -3.37 8.57 -11.19
CA TYR A 145 -4.40 8.37 -10.18
C TYR A 145 -5.70 9.08 -10.56
N PHE A 146 -6.78 8.35 -10.52
CA PHE A 146 -8.14 8.84 -10.73
C PHE A 146 -9.13 7.80 -10.22
N SER A 147 -10.03 8.20 -9.33
CA SER A 147 -11.06 7.30 -8.83
C SER A 147 -12.29 7.32 -9.72
N ASP A 148 -12.59 6.18 -10.34
CA ASP A 148 -13.83 5.94 -11.08
C ASP A 148 -14.97 5.48 -10.15
N ALA A 149 -14.64 4.95 -8.95
CA ALA A 149 -15.58 4.29 -8.06
C ALA A 149 -15.98 5.11 -6.82
N ARG A 150 -15.32 6.26 -6.56
CA ARG A 150 -15.67 7.11 -5.41
C ARG A 150 -17.11 7.64 -5.51
N GLU A 151 -17.70 7.90 -4.38
CA GLU A 151 -19.00 8.56 -4.32
C GLU A 151 -18.94 9.96 -4.96
N PRO A 152 -20.01 10.43 -5.62
CA PRO A 152 -20.00 11.68 -6.37
C PRO A 152 -19.67 12.94 -5.56
N PHE A 153 -19.88 12.91 -4.24
CA PHE A 153 -19.59 14.02 -3.33
C PHE A 153 -18.19 13.96 -2.72
N VAL A 154 -17.44 12.87 -2.95
CA VAL A 154 -16.05 12.73 -2.50
C VAL A 154 -15.12 13.46 -3.46
N GLU A 155 -14.33 14.39 -2.94
CA GLU A 155 -13.30 15.09 -3.72
C GLU A 155 -12.09 14.19 -3.93
N ASP A 156 -11.69 13.99 -5.19
CA ASP A 156 -10.57 13.12 -5.52
C ASP A 156 -9.20 13.74 -5.18
N LEU A 157 -8.18 12.89 -5.01
CA LEU A 157 -6.80 13.35 -4.83
C LEU A 157 -6.35 14.18 -6.04
N GLY A 158 -5.82 15.36 -5.77
CA GLY A 158 -5.34 16.29 -6.80
C GLY A 158 -6.42 17.09 -7.52
N GLN A 159 -7.69 16.86 -7.25
CA GLN A 159 -8.80 17.50 -7.97
C GLN A 159 -8.80 19.03 -7.82
N THR A 160 -8.39 19.53 -6.67
CA THR A 160 -8.36 20.97 -6.33
C THR A 160 -6.95 21.53 -6.21
N ASP A 161 -5.93 20.75 -6.59
CA ASP A 161 -4.53 21.17 -6.47
C ASP A 161 -4.19 22.41 -7.30
N ASN A 162 -3.45 23.31 -6.72
CA ASN A 162 -2.84 24.45 -7.42
C ASN A 162 -1.53 24.02 -8.09
N VAL A 163 -1.61 23.55 -9.32
CA VAL A 163 -0.48 23.03 -10.10
C VAL A 163 0.59 24.07 -10.45
N SER A 164 0.34 25.38 -10.21
CA SER A 164 1.33 26.43 -10.42
C SER A 164 2.33 26.56 -9.26
N LYS A 165 2.06 25.90 -8.13
CA LYS A 165 2.92 25.88 -6.95
C LYS A 165 3.62 24.54 -6.81
N ALA A 166 4.92 24.57 -6.54
CA ALA A 166 5.69 23.36 -6.27
C ALA A 166 5.25 22.69 -4.97
N PHE A 167 4.95 23.49 -3.95
CA PHE A 167 4.35 23.10 -2.68
C PHE A 167 3.19 24.02 -2.33
N ASP A 168 2.11 23.44 -1.86
CA ASP A 168 1.03 24.12 -1.12
C ASP A 168 0.48 23.11 -0.11
N VAL A 169 0.19 23.54 1.13
CA VAL A 169 -0.29 22.64 2.19
C VAL A 169 -1.61 21.92 1.83
N ASN A 170 -2.42 22.54 0.95
CA ASN A 170 -3.69 21.99 0.48
C ASN A 170 -3.57 21.14 -0.79
N ASN A 171 -2.40 21.16 -1.47
CA ASN A 171 -2.16 20.27 -2.59
C ASN A 171 -1.95 18.83 -2.11
N ASN A 172 -2.51 17.87 -2.83
CA ASN A 172 -2.28 16.45 -2.57
C ASN A 172 -0.96 15.93 -3.17
N PHE A 173 -0.41 16.64 -4.17
CA PHE A 173 0.84 16.26 -4.84
C PHE A 173 1.86 17.40 -4.80
N TYR A 174 3.14 17.00 -4.99
CA TYR A 174 4.22 17.96 -5.27
C TYR A 174 4.35 18.13 -6.79
N TYR A 175 4.35 19.36 -7.25
CA TYR A 175 4.49 19.71 -8.67
C TYR A 175 5.87 20.28 -8.97
N LEU A 176 6.24 20.23 -10.25
CA LEU A 176 7.45 20.84 -10.80
C LEU A 176 7.04 21.88 -11.84
N PRO A 177 6.62 23.10 -11.41
CA PRO A 177 6.08 24.11 -12.31
C PRO A 177 7.02 24.46 -13.47
N GLY A 178 6.46 24.51 -14.67
CA GLY A 178 7.21 24.80 -15.89
C GLY A 178 8.03 23.64 -16.46
N GLN A 179 7.98 22.47 -15.84
CA GLN A 179 8.72 21.28 -16.30
C GLN A 179 7.76 20.20 -16.82
N THR A 180 8.11 19.59 -17.95
CA THR A 180 7.41 18.42 -18.50
C THR A 180 8.12 17.15 -18.08
N LEU A 181 7.35 16.14 -17.67
CA LEU A 181 7.93 14.82 -17.36
C LEU A 181 8.65 14.26 -18.59
N THR A 182 9.89 13.81 -18.40
CA THR A 182 10.70 13.20 -19.44
C THR A 182 11.34 11.92 -18.91
N LEU A 183 10.84 10.77 -19.36
CA LEU A 183 11.40 9.48 -19.02
C LEU A 183 12.72 9.28 -19.74
N ARG A 184 13.81 9.01 -18.99
CA ARG A 184 15.18 8.84 -19.55
C ARG A 184 15.47 7.40 -20.00
N PHE A 185 14.46 6.65 -20.35
CA PHE A 185 14.51 5.26 -20.81
C PHE A 185 13.35 4.97 -21.76
N ASP A 186 13.42 3.85 -22.46
CA ASP A 186 12.28 3.38 -23.26
C ASP A 186 11.24 2.71 -22.35
N PRO A 187 10.06 3.32 -22.14
CA PRO A 187 9.04 2.77 -21.24
C PRO A 187 8.27 1.58 -21.86
N GLN A 188 8.63 1.13 -23.08
CA GLN A 188 7.95 0.07 -23.82
C GLN A 188 6.43 0.31 -23.91
N ARG A 189 6.06 1.52 -24.35
CA ARG A 189 4.66 1.92 -24.52
C ARG A 189 3.96 1.08 -25.59
N GLU A 190 2.67 0.92 -25.41
CA GLU A 190 1.78 0.20 -26.33
C GLU A 190 0.96 1.17 -27.20
N GLU A 191 0.86 2.44 -26.80
CA GLU A 191 0.16 3.51 -27.51
C GLU A 191 1.03 4.14 -28.62
N ASP A 192 0.38 4.61 -29.69
CA ASP A 192 1.04 5.32 -30.81
C ASP A 192 1.48 6.74 -30.42
N PHE A 193 0.96 7.30 -29.32
CA PHE A 193 1.31 8.63 -28.82
C PHE A 193 2.15 8.55 -27.53
N ALA A 194 2.93 9.61 -27.28
CA ALA A 194 3.75 9.71 -26.08
C ALA A 194 2.91 10.12 -24.87
N TYR A 195 3.25 9.57 -23.68
CA TYR A 195 2.75 10.09 -22.43
C TYR A 195 3.22 11.54 -22.22
N SER A 196 2.32 12.40 -21.80
CA SER A 196 2.60 13.81 -21.49
C SER A 196 2.05 14.17 -20.12
N GLU A 197 2.89 14.75 -19.27
CA GLU A 197 2.52 15.27 -17.96
C GLU A 197 3.18 16.65 -17.77
N PHE A 198 2.34 17.70 -17.68
CA PHE A 198 2.78 19.07 -17.45
C PHE A 198 1.79 19.80 -16.53
N PRO A 199 2.27 20.40 -15.42
CA PRO A 199 3.61 20.24 -14.88
C PRO A 199 3.84 18.81 -14.42
N ALA A 200 5.12 18.37 -14.45
CA ALA A 200 5.49 17.07 -13.91
C ALA A 200 5.25 17.01 -12.39
N LYS A 201 4.99 15.81 -11.87
CA LYS A 201 4.85 15.54 -10.44
C LYS A 201 6.05 14.75 -9.93
N VAL A 202 6.38 14.95 -8.66
CA VAL A 202 7.47 14.25 -7.96
C VAL A 202 7.14 12.76 -7.84
N THR A 203 8.13 11.88 -8.08
CA THR A 203 7.95 10.42 -7.95
C THR A 203 7.80 9.98 -6.48
N GLY A 204 7.17 8.83 -6.26
CA GLY A 204 6.93 8.28 -4.93
C GLY A 204 8.19 8.05 -4.09
N ASN A 205 9.35 7.83 -4.72
CA ASN A 205 10.64 7.67 -4.07
C ASN A 205 11.42 8.97 -3.81
N ASN A 206 10.72 10.11 -3.75
CA ASN A 206 11.32 11.42 -3.48
C ASN A 206 12.31 11.92 -4.57
N HIS A 207 12.06 11.58 -5.84
CA HIS A 207 12.85 12.14 -6.93
C HIS A 207 12.25 13.48 -7.38
N PHE A 208 12.84 14.59 -6.88
CA PHE A 208 12.31 15.95 -7.02
C PHE A 208 12.78 16.63 -8.30
N ASP A 209 12.82 15.90 -9.42
CA ASP A 209 13.02 16.47 -10.77
C ASP A 209 12.10 15.79 -11.80
N ALA A 210 12.04 16.34 -13.01
CA ALA A 210 11.15 15.87 -14.07
C ALA A 210 11.75 14.76 -14.94
N TYR A 211 12.85 14.15 -14.51
CA TYR A 211 13.67 13.24 -15.33
C TYR A 211 13.93 11.88 -14.63
N PRO A 212 12.89 11.18 -14.13
CA PRO A 212 13.12 9.91 -13.44
C PRO A 212 13.74 8.87 -14.37
N SER A 213 14.60 8.02 -13.81
CA SER A 213 15.15 6.85 -14.46
C SER A 213 14.23 5.64 -14.32
N GLN A 214 14.54 4.55 -15.02
CA GLN A 214 13.82 3.28 -14.89
C GLN A 214 13.88 2.69 -13.47
N ASN A 215 14.93 3.03 -12.69
CA ASN A 215 15.11 2.55 -11.32
C ASN A 215 14.36 3.40 -10.28
N ASP A 216 13.88 4.56 -10.68
CA ASP A 216 12.97 5.35 -9.85
C ASP A 216 11.56 4.77 -9.90
N TRP A 217 10.70 5.21 -8.98
CA TRP A 217 9.30 4.79 -9.01
C TRP A 217 8.52 5.67 -10.00
N TYR A 218 8.96 5.66 -11.26
CA TYR A 218 8.47 6.54 -12.33
C TYR A 218 6.96 6.41 -12.58
N GLU A 219 6.39 5.26 -12.26
CA GLU A 219 4.96 4.97 -12.39
C GLU A 219 4.12 5.57 -11.26
N THR A 220 4.75 6.14 -10.24
CA THR A 220 4.07 6.70 -9.06
C THR A 220 4.34 8.19 -8.87
N VAL A 221 3.48 8.83 -8.11
CA VAL A 221 3.61 10.22 -7.65
C VAL A 221 3.51 10.30 -6.14
N LYS A 222 4.34 11.17 -5.53
CA LYS A 222 4.39 11.36 -4.09
C LYS A 222 3.19 12.16 -3.60
N LEU A 223 2.58 11.68 -2.51
CA LEU A 223 1.55 12.40 -1.78
C LEU A 223 2.16 13.45 -0.84
N ASN A 224 1.51 14.60 -0.76
CA ASN A 224 1.91 15.73 0.07
C ASN A 224 1.17 15.73 1.39
N TYR A 225 1.88 15.48 2.46
CA TYR A 225 1.37 15.52 3.84
C TYR A 225 1.68 16.83 4.57
N GLY A 226 1.95 17.92 3.86
CA GLY A 226 2.24 19.22 4.47
C GLY A 226 3.71 19.43 4.86
N VAL A 227 4.64 18.67 4.27
CA VAL A 227 6.09 18.86 4.44
C VAL A 227 6.68 19.48 3.19
N ASP A 228 7.27 20.67 3.29
CA ASP A 228 7.91 21.34 2.16
C ASP A 228 9.34 20.85 1.94
N TYR A 229 9.48 19.69 1.30
CA TYR A 229 10.78 19.10 0.99
C TYR A 229 11.64 19.95 0.05
N MET A 230 11.03 20.84 -0.72
CA MET A 230 11.74 21.69 -1.68
C MET A 230 12.40 22.91 -1.02
N HIS A 231 11.95 23.26 0.19
CA HIS A 231 12.48 24.39 0.96
C HIS A 231 12.92 23.96 2.37
N GLY A 232 13.72 22.89 2.45
CA GLY A 232 14.37 22.46 3.69
C GLY A 232 13.55 21.58 4.61
N GLY A 233 12.41 21.03 4.16
CA GLY A 233 11.61 20.08 4.92
C GLY A 233 10.76 20.73 6.02
N ALA A 234 10.38 22.00 5.87
CA ALA A 234 9.51 22.68 6.83
C ALA A 234 8.13 22.00 6.92
N CYS A 235 7.69 21.71 8.15
CA CYS A 235 6.40 21.10 8.44
C CYS A 235 5.30 22.17 8.59
N HIS A 236 4.17 21.96 7.93
CA HIS A 236 3.02 22.86 7.92
C HIS A 236 1.77 22.13 8.45
N PHE A 237 1.77 21.79 9.75
CA PHE A 237 0.71 21.01 10.40
C PHE A 237 -0.23 21.85 11.29
N ASN A 238 -0.07 23.17 11.34
CA ASN A 238 -0.94 24.08 12.09
C ASN A 238 -2.39 24.06 11.57
N THR A 239 -2.55 23.81 10.28
CA THR A 239 -3.81 23.48 9.63
C THR A 239 -3.68 22.04 9.12
N ILE A 240 -4.71 21.21 9.32
CA ILE A 240 -4.69 19.84 8.82
C ILE A 240 -4.55 19.87 7.29
N PRO A 241 -3.51 19.27 6.71
CA PRO A 241 -3.37 19.17 5.27
C PRO A 241 -4.52 18.41 4.64
N ASN A 242 -4.99 18.83 3.47
CA ASN A 242 -6.12 18.19 2.78
C ASN A 242 -5.90 16.68 2.56
N THR A 243 -4.67 16.25 2.29
CA THR A 243 -4.33 14.83 2.14
C THR A 243 -4.65 14.01 3.39
N TRP A 244 -4.51 14.57 4.60
CA TRP A 244 -4.81 13.84 5.83
C TRP A 244 -6.29 13.48 5.93
N GLU A 245 -7.17 14.42 5.61
CA GLU A 245 -8.62 14.22 5.64
C GLU A 245 -9.05 13.16 4.62
N LYS A 246 -8.50 13.23 3.40
CA LYS A 246 -8.76 12.24 2.35
C LYS A 246 -8.29 10.83 2.75
N MET A 247 -7.10 10.72 3.35
CA MET A 247 -6.58 9.43 3.81
C MET A 247 -7.38 8.85 5.00
N LEU A 248 -7.91 9.70 5.87
CA LEU A 248 -8.84 9.26 6.92
C LEU A 248 -10.11 8.68 6.30
N GLU A 249 -10.69 9.36 5.32
CA GLU A 249 -11.89 8.90 4.61
C GLU A 249 -11.66 7.54 3.94
N ILE A 250 -10.54 7.36 3.24
CA ILE A 250 -10.14 6.10 2.60
C ILE A 250 -10.00 4.97 3.64
N LEU A 251 -9.34 5.22 4.77
CA LEU A 251 -9.19 4.22 5.84
C LEU A 251 -10.54 3.81 6.44
N LEU A 252 -11.44 4.78 6.65
CA LEU A 252 -12.79 4.50 7.14
C LEU A 252 -13.62 3.72 6.12
N PHE A 253 -13.52 4.06 4.83
CA PHE A 253 -14.17 3.31 3.75
C PHE A 253 -13.81 1.82 3.79
N TRP A 254 -12.53 1.47 3.87
CA TRP A 254 -12.10 0.07 3.92
C TRP A 254 -12.45 -0.61 5.25
N ALA A 255 -12.39 0.11 6.37
CA ALA A 255 -12.83 -0.41 7.65
C ALA A 255 -14.33 -0.74 7.65
N ASP A 256 -15.15 0.05 6.93
CA ASP A 256 -16.59 -0.21 6.76
C ASP A 256 -16.86 -1.43 5.85
N LYS A 257 -15.93 -1.80 4.96
CA LYS A 257 -15.97 -3.04 4.18
C LYS A 257 -15.61 -4.30 4.98
N GLY A 258 -15.37 -4.16 6.28
CA GLY A 258 -15.07 -5.26 7.19
C GLY A 258 -13.60 -5.66 7.27
N VAL A 259 -12.69 -4.81 6.81
CA VAL A 259 -11.25 -5.00 6.99
C VAL A 259 -10.90 -4.81 8.47
N ASP A 260 -10.15 -5.75 9.03
CA ASP A 260 -9.75 -5.75 10.46
C ASP A 260 -8.37 -5.11 10.69
N GLY A 261 -7.62 -4.81 9.65
CA GLY A 261 -6.32 -4.18 9.80
C GLY A 261 -5.69 -3.70 8.51
N PHE A 262 -4.74 -2.80 8.67
CA PHE A 262 -3.99 -2.20 7.58
C PHE A 262 -2.49 -2.47 7.75
N ARG A 263 -1.86 -3.02 6.71
CA ARG A 263 -0.42 -2.98 6.57
C ARG A 263 -0.06 -1.71 5.79
N CYS A 264 0.59 -0.78 6.47
CA CYS A 264 0.90 0.53 5.93
C CYS A 264 2.25 0.50 5.20
N ASP A 265 2.17 0.57 3.87
CA ASP A 265 3.32 0.56 2.97
C ASP A 265 4.19 1.81 3.18
N MET A 266 5.52 1.62 3.27
CA MET A 266 6.49 2.73 3.40
C MET A 266 6.07 3.77 4.44
N ALA A 267 5.54 3.33 5.59
CA ALA A 267 4.98 4.20 6.62
C ALA A 267 5.98 5.26 7.12
N GLU A 268 7.29 4.94 7.13
CA GLU A 268 8.36 5.86 7.54
C GLU A 268 8.58 7.03 6.56
N MET A 269 8.04 6.96 5.34
CA MET A 269 8.09 8.06 4.36
C MET A 269 6.94 9.07 4.54
N VAL A 270 6.05 8.82 5.50
CA VAL A 270 4.90 9.67 5.86
C VAL A 270 5.14 10.22 7.26
N PRO A 271 4.91 11.54 7.50
CA PRO A 271 5.15 12.15 8.82
C PRO A 271 4.45 11.41 9.95
N VAL A 272 5.16 11.20 11.06
CA VAL A 272 4.59 10.51 12.24
C VAL A 272 3.39 11.27 12.81
N GLU A 273 3.33 12.59 12.63
CA GLU A 273 2.24 13.45 13.05
C GLU A 273 0.92 13.10 12.35
N PHE A 274 0.97 12.70 11.07
CA PHE A 274 -0.20 12.16 10.39
C PHE A 274 -0.72 10.90 11.07
N TRP A 275 0.15 9.96 11.40
CA TRP A 275 -0.22 8.72 12.07
C TRP A 275 -0.80 8.98 13.45
N ASN A 276 -0.18 9.89 14.21
CA ASN A 276 -0.68 10.36 15.50
C ASN A 276 -2.10 10.94 15.42
N TRP A 277 -2.40 11.61 14.32
CA TRP A 277 -3.71 12.22 14.09
C TRP A 277 -4.74 11.20 13.57
N VAL A 278 -4.37 10.33 12.61
CA VAL A 278 -5.35 9.50 11.89
C VAL A 278 -5.71 8.22 12.64
N ILE A 279 -4.72 7.49 13.20
CA ILE A 279 -4.95 6.17 13.82
C ILE A 279 -5.98 6.23 14.96
N PRO A 280 -5.90 7.18 15.91
CA PRO A 280 -6.90 7.29 16.97
C PRO A 280 -8.31 7.60 16.45
N GLN A 281 -8.43 8.30 15.32
CA GLN A 281 -9.72 8.63 14.73
C GLN A 281 -10.37 7.39 14.11
N VAL A 282 -9.61 6.60 13.34
CA VAL A 282 -10.11 5.35 12.77
C VAL A 282 -10.50 4.37 13.89
N LYS A 283 -9.66 4.20 14.92
CA LYS A 283 -9.90 3.30 16.04
C LYS A 283 -11.11 3.70 16.91
N LYS A 284 -11.55 4.96 16.91
CA LYS A 284 -12.81 5.37 17.56
C LYS A 284 -14.05 4.81 16.86
N VAL A 285 -13.95 4.57 15.56
CA VAL A 285 -15.09 4.15 14.72
C VAL A 285 -15.07 2.64 14.50
N ARG A 286 -13.88 2.05 14.34
CA ARG A 286 -13.68 0.62 14.05
C ARG A 286 -12.50 0.05 14.84
N ASP A 287 -12.67 -1.18 15.33
CA ASP A 287 -11.59 -1.94 16.00
C ASP A 287 -10.67 -2.56 14.93
N VAL A 288 -9.71 -1.78 14.46
CA VAL A 288 -8.74 -2.19 13.44
C VAL A 288 -7.31 -2.06 13.94
N ILE A 289 -6.42 -2.92 13.44
CA ILE A 289 -4.99 -2.87 13.75
C ILE A 289 -4.20 -2.17 12.65
N PHE A 290 -3.10 -1.53 13.04
CA PHE A 290 -2.17 -0.88 12.12
C PHE A 290 -0.78 -1.49 12.25
N ILE A 291 -0.23 -1.95 11.12
CA ILE A 291 1.10 -2.56 11.01
C ILE A 291 1.94 -1.67 10.10
N ALA A 292 3.04 -1.11 10.61
CA ALA A 292 3.89 -0.22 9.82
C ALA A 292 5.09 -0.92 9.22
N GLU A 293 5.37 -0.60 7.97
CA GLU A 293 6.64 -0.86 7.33
C GLU A 293 7.60 0.29 7.66
N VAL A 294 8.45 0.07 8.67
CA VAL A 294 9.51 0.98 9.13
C VAL A 294 10.81 0.20 9.17
N TYR A 295 11.81 0.68 8.46
CA TYR A 295 13.12 -0.01 8.35
C TYR A 295 14.19 0.60 9.22
N ASN A 296 14.05 1.89 9.63
CA ASN A 296 14.99 2.53 10.53
C ASN A 296 14.69 2.15 11.99
N PRO A 297 15.55 1.37 12.69
CA PRO A 297 15.30 0.98 14.06
C PRO A 297 15.22 2.17 15.05
N ASP A 298 15.88 3.29 14.73
CA ASP A 298 15.85 4.48 15.58
C ASP A 298 14.45 5.13 15.62
N GLU A 299 13.63 4.88 14.59
CA GLU A 299 12.27 5.37 14.47
C GLU A 299 11.22 4.43 15.11
N TYR A 300 11.56 3.21 15.50
CA TYR A 300 10.58 2.24 16.01
C TYR A 300 9.77 2.80 17.18
N ARG A 301 10.44 3.42 18.16
CA ARG A 301 9.76 4.02 19.32
C ARG A 301 8.82 5.16 18.91
N ASN A 302 9.25 5.98 17.95
CA ASN A 302 8.46 7.09 17.46
C ASN A 302 7.16 6.61 16.80
N TYR A 303 7.23 5.61 15.93
CA TYR A 303 6.05 5.09 15.24
C TYR A 303 5.12 4.29 16.16
N ILE A 304 5.65 3.56 17.17
CA ILE A 304 4.80 2.86 18.15
C ILE A 304 4.12 3.84 19.12
N TYR A 305 4.86 4.74 19.74
CA TYR A 305 4.32 5.57 20.82
C TYR A 305 3.68 6.85 20.33
N THR A 306 4.30 7.56 19.40
CA THR A 306 3.76 8.80 18.83
C THR A 306 2.80 8.48 17.69
N GLY A 307 3.18 7.56 16.80
CA GLY A 307 2.38 7.17 15.63
C GLY A 307 1.19 6.27 15.94
N HIS A 308 1.12 5.66 17.14
CA HIS A 308 0.06 4.76 17.60
C HIS A 308 -0.10 3.44 16.81
N PHE A 309 0.95 3.00 16.12
CA PHE A 309 0.95 1.70 15.47
C PHE A 309 0.90 0.56 16.49
N ASP A 310 0.17 -0.51 16.16
CA ASP A 310 0.08 -1.70 17.01
C ASP A 310 1.30 -2.60 16.83
N TYR A 311 1.87 -2.63 15.61
CA TYR A 311 3.00 -3.48 15.23
C TYR A 311 3.89 -2.79 14.20
N LEU A 312 5.18 -3.13 14.22
CA LEU A 312 6.18 -2.75 13.23
C LEU A 312 6.86 -3.99 12.65
N TYR A 313 7.43 -3.84 11.46
CA TYR A 313 8.36 -4.82 10.91
C TYR A 313 9.68 -4.79 11.69
N ASP A 314 10.17 -5.96 12.08
CA ASP A 314 11.55 -6.15 12.48
C ASP A 314 12.35 -6.71 11.28
N LYS A 315 12.54 -5.85 10.28
CA LYS A 315 13.27 -6.24 9.07
C LYS A 315 14.77 -6.29 9.31
N VAL A 316 15.33 -5.24 9.87
CA VAL A 316 16.78 -5.07 9.99
C VAL A 316 17.36 -5.95 11.10
N GLY A 317 16.65 -6.08 12.20
CA GLY A 317 17.06 -6.93 13.33
C GLY A 317 16.84 -8.41 13.03
N LEU A 318 15.62 -8.90 13.22
CA LEU A 318 15.32 -10.33 13.20
C LEU A 318 15.31 -10.91 11.79
N TYR A 319 14.60 -10.28 10.84
CA TYR A 319 14.44 -10.85 9.50
C TYR A 319 15.79 -11.00 8.76
N ASP A 320 16.60 -9.95 8.70
CA ASP A 320 17.89 -9.99 7.99
C ASP A 320 18.87 -10.97 8.68
N THR A 321 18.81 -11.06 10.02
CA THR A 321 19.61 -12.02 10.77
C THR A 321 19.17 -13.46 10.46
N VAL A 322 17.88 -13.77 10.52
CA VAL A 322 17.37 -15.12 10.19
C VAL A 322 17.72 -15.48 8.76
N ARG A 323 17.56 -14.57 7.81
CA ARG A 323 17.92 -14.78 6.40
C ARG A 323 19.40 -15.09 6.25
N ALA A 324 20.28 -14.31 6.89
CA ALA A 324 21.73 -14.52 6.84
C ALA A 324 22.12 -15.90 7.40
N VAL A 325 21.50 -16.33 8.50
CA VAL A 325 21.71 -17.67 9.08
C VAL A 325 21.25 -18.76 8.13
N MET A 326 20.05 -18.63 7.56
CA MET A 326 19.49 -19.63 6.62
C MET A 326 20.30 -19.74 5.32
N CYS A 327 20.92 -18.64 4.88
CA CYS A 327 21.81 -18.61 3.72
C CYS A 327 23.27 -19.02 4.04
N GLY A 328 23.57 -19.43 5.29
CA GLY A 328 24.93 -19.81 5.70
C GLY A 328 25.92 -18.63 5.80
N GLN A 329 25.41 -17.41 5.86
CA GLN A 329 26.21 -16.18 5.93
C GLN A 329 26.48 -15.69 7.36
N ALA A 330 25.79 -16.26 8.34
CA ALA A 330 25.94 -15.91 9.76
C ALA A 330 25.68 -17.14 10.66
N PRO A 331 26.30 -17.21 11.86
CA PRO A 331 26.04 -18.29 12.83
C PRO A 331 24.64 -18.13 13.45
N ALA A 332 24.01 -19.25 13.81
CA ALA A 332 22.69 -19.29 14.43
C ALA A 332 22.61 -18.53 15.78
N SER A 333 23.75 -18.38 16.48
CA SER A 333 23.85 -17.59 17.71
C SER A 333 23.45 -16.11 17.54
N ASN A 334 23.51 -15.57 16.31
CA ASN A 334 23.13 -14.19 16.04
C ASN A 334 21.60 -13.95 16.20
N ILE A 335 20.76 -14.98 16.05
CA ILE A 335 19.31 -14.86 16.23
C ILE A 335 18.97 -14.46 17.67
N SER A 336 19.63 -15.05 18.66
CA SER A 336 19.38 -14.72 20.07
C SER A 336 19.81 -13.31 20.43
N VAL A 337 20.87 -12.80 19.82
CA VAL A 337 21.37 -11.42 20.03
C VAL A 337 20.35 -10.42 19.48
N SER A 338 19.85 -10.63 18.27
CA SER A 338 18.83 -9.78 17.66
C SER A 338 17.56 -9.68 18.54
N TYR A 339 17.07 -10.82 19.03
CA TYR A 339 15.89 -10.85 19.90
C TYR A 339 16.12 -10.14 21.26
N THR A 340 17.35 -10.18 21.80
CA THR A 340 17.70 -9.51 23.05
C THR A 340 17.74 -7.99 22.88
N HIS A 341 18.19 -7.49 21.74
CA HIS A 341 18.19 -6.05 21.44
C HIS A 341 16.76 -5.47 21.36
N LEU A 342 15.80 -6.19 20.80
CA LEU A 342 14.39 -5.77 20.79
C LEU A 342 13.84 -5.62 22.22
N ARG A 343 14.10 -6.59 23.11
CA ARG A 343 13.69 -6.52 24.52
C ARG A 343 14.35 -5.36 25.28
N ALA A 344 15.60 -5.02 24.96
CA ALA A 344 16.27 -3.88 25.59
C ALA A 344 15.61 -2.55 25.24
N HIS A 345 15.04 -2.42 24.05
CA HIS A 345 14.24 -1.25 23.65
C HIS A 345 12.86 -1.21 24.35
N GLU A 346 12.26 -2.36 24.66
CA GLU A 346 11.00 -2.45 25.40
C GLU A 346 11.16 -2.16 26.92
N THR A 347 12.32 -2.46 27.51
CA THR A 347 12.56 -2.33 28.96
C THR A 347 13.19 -1.01 29.39
N ALA A 348 13.58 -0.14 28.45
CA ALA A 348 14.16 1.17 28.71
C ALA A 348 13.11 2.30 28.85
N ALA A 349 11.83 1.95 29.15
CA ALA A 349 10.74 2.87 29.43
C ALA A 349 10.47 2.97 30.92
#